data_531e84c2a5051ed213de0d830c3337f8
#
_entry.id   531e84c2a5051ed213de0d830c3337f8
#
_cell.length_a   1.000
_cell.length_b   1.000
_cell.length_c   1.000
_cell.angle_alpha   90.00
_cell.angle_beta   90.00
_cell.angle_gamma   90.00
#
_symmetry.space_group_name_H-M   'P 1'
#
loop_
_entity.id
_entity.type
_entity.pdbx_description
1 polymer ?
#
loop_
_entity_poly.entity_id
_entity_poly.type
_entity_poly.pdbx_seq_one_letter_code
_entity_poly.pdbx_strand_id
1 'polypeptide(L)'
;MKKLKLILVTLIACPFLTGCALIALFFTSSPRTAVDESWTQKPSKVNIVFSEPVLDNPNKFDDDFPDFAGKFNDWFIAELKSNLESQTSDIHYSMQKISKDKIKIEPALFKDENINVPKVTEMDKSADVYLVIDSIWVGGTSKETTCDVKGMEVPCDKHYLTAKGNFAYYDTKNGKRLGYGKIESNSTYRGMVTPGNWTGMINLTSKKVLLCTPLEK
;
A
#
# COMPACT_ATOMS: atom_id res chain seq x y z
N MET A 1 31.88 -38.49 -36.85
CA MET A 1 30.51 -38.51 -36.29
C MET A 1 30.59 -38.89 -34.81
N LYS A 2 30.83 -37.94 -33.92
CA LYS A 2 30.78 -38.08 -32.44
C LYS A 2 31.18 -36.73 -31.86
N LYS A 3 30.24 -35.79 -31.72
CA LYS A 3 30.36 -34.60 -30.84
C LYS A 3 29.06 -33.79 -30.99
N LEU A 4 27.94 -34.34 -30.49
CA LEU A 4 26.73 -33.57 -30.33
C LEU A 4 25.84 -34.24 -29.29
N LYS A 5 26.32 -34.30 -28.04
CA LYS A 5 25.54 -34.72 -26.86
C LYS A 5 26.19 -34.17 -25.61
N LEU A 6 26.20 -32.85 -25.41
CA LEU A 6 26.50 -32.29 -24.09
C LEU A 6 26.09 -30.82 -23.99
N ILE A 7 24.88 -30.46 -24.37
CA ILE A 7 24.28 -29.17 -24.02
C ILE A 7 22.77 -29.39 -23.86
N LEU A 8 22.34 -30.10 -22.83
CA LEU A 8 20.92 -30.18 -22.47
C LEU A 8 20.69 -30.70 -21.06
N VAL A 9 21.47 -30.30 -20.08
CA VAL A 9 21.17 -30.61 -18.67
C VAL A 9 21.70 -29.52 -17.75
N THR A 10 21.33 -28.26 -17.97
CA THR A 10 21.58 -27.20 -16.97
C THR A 10 20.53 -26.10 -17.03
N LEU A 11 19.27 -26.46 -17.21
CA LEU A 11 18.17 -25.47 -17.28
C LEU A 11 16.93 -25.90 -16.48
N ILE A 12 17.12 -26.71 -15.40
CA ILE A 12 16.02 -27.04 -14.50
C ILE A 12 16.54 -27.01 -13.07
N ALA A 13 16.91 -25.85 -12.57
CA ALA A 13 17.07 -25.64 -11.14
C ALA A 13 17.14 -24.15 -10.80
N CYS A 14 16.11 -23.39 -11.07
CA CYS A 14 15.86 -22.12 -10.39
C CYS A 14 14.43 -21.62 -10.61
N PRO A 15 13.39 -22.22 -10.03
CA PRO A 15 12.05 -21.62 -10.09
C PRO A 15 11.54 -21.04 -8.76
N PHE A 16 12.37 -20.88 -7.71
CA PHE A 16 11.83 -20.49 -6.40
C PHE A 16 12.32 -19.15 -5.80
N LEU A 17 13.12 -18.38 -6.53
CA LEU A 17 13.66 -17.12 -5.96
C LEU A 17 13.26 -15.84 -6.70
N THR A 18 12.25 -15.85 -7.57
CA THR A 18 12.02 -14.69 -8.45
C THR A 18 10.58 -14.19 -8.58
N GLY A 19 9.68 -14.57 -7.69
CA GLY A 19 8.28 -14.10 -7.78
C GLY A 19 8.15 -12.57 -7.81
N CYS A 20 8.81 -11.87 -6.91
CA CYS A 20 8.77 -10.41 -6.88
C CYS A 20 9.62 -9.73 -7.96
N ALA A 21 10.72 -10.33 -8.40
CA ALA A 21 11.59 -9.74 -9.41
C ALA A 21 11.02 -9.83 -10.83
N LEU A 22 10.27 -10.89 -11.15
CA LEU A 22 9.64 -11.06 -12.47
C LEU A 22 8.40 -10.18 -12.64
N ILE A 23 7.63 -9.95 -11.58
CA ILE A 23 6.48 -9.02 -11.60
C ILE A 23 6.97 -7.57 -11.80
N ALA A 24 8.14 -7.22 -11.28
CA ALA A 24 8.75 -5.90 -11.45
C ALA A 24 9.12 -5.57 -12.93
N LEU A 25 9.30 -6.58 -13.78
CA LEU A 25 9.63 -6.38 -15.21
C LEU A 25 8.40 -5.99 -16.06
N PHE A 26 7.18 -6.29 -15.60
CA PHE A 26 5.96 -5.96 -16.34
C PHE A 26 5.25 -4.69 -15.85
N PHE A 27 5.59 -4.19 -14.67
CA PHE A 27 5.08 -2.93 -14.16
C PHE A 27 6.23 -1.94 -14.06
N THR A 28 6.17 -0.87 -14.82
CA THR A 28 7.13 0.24 -14.81
C THR A 28 7.19 1.02 -13.47
N SER A 29 6.48 0.56 -12.45
CA SER A 29 6.56 1.08 -11.09
C SER A 29 7.36 0.10 -10.21
N SER A 30 8.51 0.53 -9.79
CA SER A 30 9.35 -0.16 -8.79
C SER A 30 8.55 -0.62 -7.56
N PRO A 31 8.85 -1.80 -6.94
CA PRO A 31 8.17 -2.24 -5.71
C PRO A 31 8.19 -1.13 -4.66
N ARG A 32 7.06 -0.90 -4.01
CA ARG A 32 6.89 0.19 -3.03
C ARG A 32 7.01 -0.28 -1.59
N THR A 33 7.39 -1.54 -1.41
CA THR A 33 7.58 -2.19 -0.11
C THR A 33 8.95 -2.81 -0.05
N ALA A 34 9.72 -2.50 0.97
CA ALA A 34 10.94 -3.20 1.33
C ALA A 34 10.58 -4.24 2.39
N VAL A 35 10.88 -5.49 2.15
CA VAL A 35 10.56 -6.62 3.04
C VAL A 35 11.85 -7.29 3.50
N ASP A 36 11.94 -7.61 4.78
CA ASP A 36 13.03 -8.39 5.35
C ASP A 36 12.98 -9.81 4.78
N GLU A 37 14.07 -10.29 4.22
CA GLU A 37 14.17 -11.62 3.62
C GLU A 37 13.85 -12.77 4.59
N SER A 38 14.01 -12.53 5.90
CA SER A 38 13.66 -13.51 6.92
C SER A 38 12.15 -13.63 7.19
N TRP A 39 11.33 -12.70 6.69
CA TRP A 39 9.88 -12.76 6.84
C TRP A 39 9.26 -13.61 5.74
N THR A 40 9.22 -14.91 5.97
CA THR A 40 8.69 -15.91 5.03
C THR A 40 7.39 -16.55 5.49
N GLN A 41 7.05 -16.42 6.78
CA GLN A 41 5.86 -17.03 7.35
C GLN A 41 4.65 -16.08 7.26
N LYS A 42 3.53 -16.63 6.77
CA LYS A 42 2.25 -15.94 6.76
C LYS A 42 1.71 -15.87 8.19
N PRO A 43 1.42 -14.68 8.73
CA PRO A 43 0.82 -14.53 10.05
C PRO A 43 -0.64 -14.97 10.02
N SER A 44 -1.17 -15.42 11.15
CA SER A 44 -2.60 -15.70 11.32
C SER A 44 -3.38 -14.46 11.81
N LYS A 45 -2.70 -13.56 12.52
CA LYS A 45 -3.30 -12.37 13.10
C LYS A 45 -2.45 -11.14 12.84
N VAL A 46 -3.08 -10.12 12.26
CA VAL A 46 -2.46 -8.80 12.02
C VAL A 46 -3.25 -7.72 12.73
N ASN A 47 -2.59 -6.94 13.57
CA ASN A 47 -3.20 -5.75 14.15
C ASN A 47 -2.78 -4.51 13.36
N ILE A 48 -3.74 -3.81 12.77
CA ILE A 48 -3.52 -2.56 12.06
C ILE A 48 -3.59 -1.43 13.08
N VAL A 49 -2.46 -0.76 13.28
CA VAL A 49 -2.35 0.42 14.14
C VAL A 49 -2.22 1.64 13.26
N PHE A 50 -3.07 2.62 13.46
CA PHE A 50 -3.09 3.82 12.61
C PHE A 50 -3.38 5.08 13.40
N SER A 51 -2.87 6.21 12.92
CA SER A 51 -3.34 7.53 13.30
C SER A 51 -4.47 7.99 12.37
N GLU A 52 -5.17 9.05 12.75
CA GLU A 52 -6.27 9.56 11.94
C GLU A 52 -5.82 9.93 10.53
N PRO A 53 -6.51 9.43 9.48
CA PRO A 53 -6.33 9.93 8.14
C PRO A 53 -6.62 11.44 8.06
N VAL A 54 -5.95 12.13 7.16
CA VAL A 54 -6.14 13.56 6.92
C VAL A 54 -6.78 13.74 5.56
N LEU A 55 -8.01 14.24 5.55
CA LEU A 55 -8.70 14.62 4.33
C LEU A 55 -8.36 16.07 4.00
N ASP A 56 -7.71 16.27 2.85
CA ASP A 56 -7.40 17.59 2.34
C ASP A 56 -8.63 18.22 1.69
N ASN A 57 -8.93 19.46 2.05
CA ASN A 57 -10.05 20.23 1.53
C ASN A 57 -11.39 19.45 1.53
N PRO A 58 -11.91 19.10 2.72
CA PRO A 58 -13.11 18.26 2.84
C PRO A 58 -14.32 18.84 2.08
N ASN A 59 -14.48 20.17 2.04
CA ASN A 59 -15.59 20.84 1.37
C ASN A 59 -15.66 20.50 -0.14
N LYS A 60 -14.53 20.17 -0.76
CA LYS A 60 -14.51 19.75 -2.17
C LYS A 60 -15.23 18.41 -2.41
N PHE A 61 -15.36 17.62 -1.36
CA PHE A 61 -15.94 16.28 -1.40
C PHE A 61 -17.31 16.21 -0.72
N ASP A 62 -17.78 17.30 -0.08
CA ASP A 62 -19.06 17.35 0.64
C ASP A 62 -20.27 17.13 -0.27
N ASP A 63 -20.20 17.55 -1.53
CA ASP A 63 -21.26 17.33 -2.52
C ASP A 63 -21.44 15.84 -2.85
N ASP A 64 -20.38 15.05 -2.72
CA ASP A 64 -20.39 13.62 -3.04
C ASP A 64 -20.82 12.75 -1.86
N PHE A 65 -20.65 13.24 -0.61
CA PHE A 65 -20.95 12.53 0.63
C PHE A 65 -21.42 13.50 1.73
N PRO A 66 -22.73 13.66 1.93
CA PRO A 66 -23.26 14.48 3.04
C PRO A 66 -22.69 14.01 4.39
N ASP A 67 -22.25 14.93 5.23
CA ASP A 67 -21.55 14.68 6.51
C ASP A 67 -20.22 13.92 6.39
N PHE A 68 -19.58 13.98 5.23
CA PHE A 68 -18.39 13.21 4.93
C PHE A 68 -17.23 13.48 5.88
N ALA A 69 -16.96 14.75 6.18
CA ALA A 69 -15.82 15.13 7.04
C ALA A 69 -15.89 14.49 8.44
N GLY A 70 -17.10 14.40 9.03
CA GLY A 70 -17.27 13.81 10.36
C GLY A 70 -17.18 12.27 10.40
N LYS A 71 -17.40 11.61 9.26
CA LYS A 71 -17.43 10.13 9.17
C LYS A 71 -16.26 9.56 8.40
N PHE A 72 -15.47 10.41 7.75
CA PHE A 72 -14.42 9.99 6.83
C PHE A 72 -13.41 9.03 7.47
N ASN A 73 -12.92 9.36 8.65
CA ASN A 73 -11.87 8.58 9.29
C ASN A 73 -12.31 7.14 9.57
N ASP A 74 -13.47 6.98 10.20
CA ASP A 74 -13.99 5.66 10.57
C ASP A 74 -14.37 4.85 9.32
N TRP A 75 -14.99 5.51 8.34
CA TRP A 75 -15.34 4.89 7.07
C TRP A 75 -14.10 4.44 6.29
N PHE A 76 -13.12 5.32 6.11
CA PHE A 76 -11.91 5.01 5.33
C PHE A 76 -11.15 3.80 5.90
N ILE A 77 -11.07 3.72 7.21
CA ILE A 77 -10.38 2.66 7.90
C ILE A 77 -11.16 1.35 7.85
N ALA A 78 -12.47 1.39 8.00
CA ALA A 78 -13.33 0.22 7.84
C ALA A 78 -13.22 -0.35 6.42
N GLU A 79 -13.23 0.50 5.40
CA GLU A 79 -13.05 0.11 4.00
C GLU A 79 -11.65 -0.47 3.74
N LEU A 80 -10.59 0.15 4.27
CA LEU A 80 -9.24 -0.37 4.14
C LEU A 80 -9.13 -1.76 4.75
N LYS A 81 -9.67 -1.98 5.96
CA LYS A 81 -9.71 -3.29 6.61
C LYS A 81 -10.45 -4.32 5.75
N SER A 82 -11.67 -3.99 5.30
CA SER A 82 -12.48 -4.86 4.46
C SER A 82 -11.74 -5.26 3.17
N ASN A 83 -11.06 -4.32 2.55
CA ASN A 83 -10.23 -4.60 1.36
C ASN A 83 -9.04 -5.50 1.67
N LEU A 84 -8.35 -5.31 2.80
CA LEU A 84 -7.25 -6.19 3.22
C LEU A 84 -7.76 -7.62 3.46
N GLU A 85 -8.87 -7.77 4.17
CA GLU A 85 -9.50 -9.08 4.42
C GLU A 85 -9.91 -9.79 3.11
N SER A 86 -10.44 -9.06 2.14
CA SER A 86 -10.86 -9.61 0.85
C SER A 86 -9.68 -10.07 -0.03
N GLN A 87 -8.51 -9.44 0.12
CA GLN A 87 -7.31 -9.73 -0.66
C GLN A 87 -6.39 -10.76 -0.01
N THR A 88 -6.66 -11.15 1.22
CA THR A 88 -5.90 -12.17 1.94
C THR A 88 -6.81 -13.31 2.37
N SER A 89 -6.27 -14.51 2.50
CA SER A 89 -7.00 -15.67 3.04
C SER A 89 -6.41 -16.05 4.40
N ASP A 90 -7.27 -16.49 5.32
CA ASP A 90 -6.89 -17.05 6.63
C ASP A 90 -6.13 -16.08 7.55
N ILE A 91 -6.26 -14.76 7.31
CA ILE A 91 -5.66 -13.73 8.16
C ILE A 91 -6.77 -12.98 8.89
N HIS A 92 -6.63 -12.90 10.20
CA HIS A 92 -7.52 -12.13 11.07
C HIS A 92 -6.95 -10.72 11.26
N TYR A 93 -7.70 -9.70 10.82
CA TYR A 93 -7.33 -8.31 11.03
C TYR A 93 -8.10 -7.71 12.20
N SER A 94 -7.37 -7.16 13.15
CA SER A 94 -7.88 -6.21 14.14
C SER A 94 -7.40 -4.80 13.83
N MET A 95 -8.09 -3.80 14.37
CA MET A 95 -7.73 -2.41 14.13
C MET A 95 -7.67 -1.65 15.44
N GLN A 96 -6.64 -0.80 15.55
CA GLN A 96 -6.42 0.03 16.72
C GLN A 96 -6.09 1.45 16.28
N LYS A 97 -6.99 2.38 16.59
CA LYS A 97 -6.72 3.81 16.41
C LYS A 97 -5.86 4.29 17.58
N ILE A 98 -4.80 5.01 17.29
CA ILE A 98 -3.93 5.61 18.29
C ILE A 98 -3.69 7.08 17.96
N SER A 99 -3.37 7.85 18.99
CA SER A 99 -2.99 9.24 18.81
C SER A 99 -1.63 9.35 18.12
N LYS A 100 -1.45 10.35 17.28
CA LYS A 100 -0.24 10.55 16.45
C LYS A 100 1.04 10.67 17.28
N ASP A 101 0.95 11.20 18.50
CA ASP A 101 2.08 11.31 19.44
C ASP A 101 2.63 9.96 19.92
N LYS A 102 1.85 8.88 19.80
CA LYS A 102 2.27 7.50 20.10
C LYS A 102 3.00 6.82 18.92
N ILE A 103 2.96 7.42 17.75
CA ILE A 103 3.73 6.95 16.58
C ILE A 103 5.05 7.70 16.52
N LYS A 104 6.14 6.99 16.73
CA LYS A 104 7.48 7.50 16.46
C LYS A 104 7.81 7.34 14.98
N ILE A 105 8.60 8.27 14.47
CA ILE A 105 9.07 8.24 13.10
C ILE A 105 10.56 7.92 13.10
N GLU A 106 10.95 6.89 12.38
CA GLU A 106 12.33 6.51 12.17
C GLU A 106 12.71 6.70 10.70
N PRO A 107 13.80 7.40 10.36
CA PRO A 107 14.23 7.50 8.97
C PRO A 107 14.71 6.13 8.47
N ALA A 108 14.40 5.81 7.22
CA ALA A 108 14.92 4.63 6.54
C ALA A 108 15.15 4.93 5.06
N LEU A 109 16.15 4.29 4.49
CA LEU A 109 16.43 4.39 3.07
C LEU A 109 15.52 3.43 2.31
N PHE A 110 14.78 3.95 1.35
CA PHE A 110 13.93 3.19 0.46
C PHE A 110 14.20 3.64 -0.98
N LYS A 111 14.93 2.81 -1.75
CA LYS A 111 15.29 3.10 -3.14
C LYS A 111 15.89 4.50 -3.33
N ASP A 112 16.99 4.74 -2.63
CA ASP A 112 17.74 6.00 -2.66
C ASP A 112 16.96 7.24 -2.13
N GLU A 113 15.75 7.06 -1.63
CA GLU A 113 14.99 8.09 -0.92
C GLU A 113 14.94 7.81 0.58
N ASN A 114 15.15 8.84 1.39
CA ASN A 114 14.84 8.77 2.81
C ASN A 114 13.34 8.86 3.02
N ILE A 115 12.76 7.86 3.67
CA ILE A 115 11.35 7.85 4.05
C ILE A 115 11.18 7.83 5.56
N ASN A 116 10.06 8.33 6.01
CA ASN A 116 9.64 8.31 7.39
C ASN A 116 8.90 7.00 7.69
N VAL A 117 9.50 6.12 8.47
CA VAL A 117 8.90 4.82 8.80
C VAL A 117 8.21 4.91 10.16
N PRO A 118 6.90 4.66 10.25
CA PRO A 118 6.17 4.74 11.51
C PRO A 118 6.47 3.54 12.40
N LYS A 119 6.57 3.78 13.70
CA LYS A 119 6.79 2.78 14.75
C LYS A 119 5.97 3.08 15.99
N VAL A 120 5.42 2.06 16.61
CA VAL A 120 4.79 2.18 17.93
C VAL A 120 5.71 1.66 19.02
N THR A 121 5.64 2.27 20.20
CA THR A 121 6.49 1.89 21.34
C THR A 121 5.95 0.69 22.09
N GLU A 122 4.64 0.52 22.11
CA GLU A 122 3.95 -0.54 22.80
C GLU A 122 3.14 -1.38 21.82
N MET A 123 3.37 -2.68 21.81
CA MET A 123 2.68 -3.64 20.95
C MET A 123 1.95 -4.66 21.82
N ASP A 124 0.67 -4.84 21.56
CA ASP A 124 -0.10 -5.94 22.14
C ASP A 124 0.35 -7.27 21.51
N LYS A 125 0.78 -8.22 22.34
CA LYS A 125 1.26 -9.52 21.89
C LYS A 125 0.16 -10.49 21.46
N SER A 126 -1.07 -10.05 21.37
CA SER A 126 -2.21 -10.87 20.92
C SER A 126 -2.22 -11.11 19.40
N ALA A 127 -1.52 -10.26 18.63
CA ALA A 127 -1.32 -10.42 17.19
C ALA A 127 0.08 -10.96 16.89
N ASP A 128 0.27 -11.58 15.73
CA ASP A 128 1.58 -12.04 15.25
C ASP A 128 2.39 -10.88 14.68
N VAL A 129 1.71 -9.99 13.97
CA VAL A 129 2.29 -8.86 13.25
C VAL A 129 1.49 -7.59 13.50
N TYR A 130 2.19 -6.48 13.66
CA TYR A 130 1.64 -5.13 13.60
C TYR A 130 1.89 -4.52 12.23
N LEU A 131 0.83 -4.03 11.61
CA LEU A 131 0.90 -3.10 10.51
C LEU A 131 0.67 -1.69 11.05
N VAL A 132 1.74 -0.92 11.18
CA VAL A 132 1.67 0.48 11.63
C VAL A 132 1.54 1.37 10.41
N ILE A 133 0.49 2.18 10.36
CA ILE A 133 0.26 3.15 9.29
C ILE A 133 0.30 4.54 9.91
N ASP A 134 1.20 5.39 9.43
CA ASP A 134 1.18 6.81 9.75
C ASP A 134 -0.05 7.46 9.13
N SER A 135 -0.31 8.71 9.48
CA SER A 135 -1.42 9.47 8.94
C SER A 135 -1.47 9.39 7.41
N ILE A 136 -2.53 8.81 6.87
CA ILE A 136 -2.77 8.80 5.44
C ILE A 136 -3.37 10.14 5.04
N TRP A 137 -2.66 10.88 4.19
CA TRP A 137 -3.20 12.05 3.54
C TRP A 137 -4.05 11.61 2.33
N VAL A 138 -5.28 12.13 2.22
CA VAL A 138 -6.18 11.89 1.10
C VAL A 138 -6.63 13.22 0.53
N GLY A 139 -6.51 13.39 -0.77
CA GLY A 139 -6.89 14.64 -1.42
C GLY A 139 -6.92 14.56 -2.95
N GLY A 140 -7.37 15.65 -3.56
CA GLY A 140 -7.34 15.83 -5.00
C GLY A 140 -5.97 16.32 -5.47
N THR A 141 -5.42 15.66 -6.48
CA THR A 141 -4.20 16.10 -7.17
C THR A 141 -4.45 16.23 -8.67
N SER A 142 -3.66 17.04 -9.35
CA SER A 142 -3.71 17.14 -10.82
C SER A 142 -2.33 16.94 -11.41
N LYS A 143 -2.30 16.50 -12.65
CA LYS A 143 -1.08 16.34 -13.44
C LYS A 143 -1.35 16.80 -14.86
N GLU A 144 -0.53 17.72 -15.35
CA GLU A 144 -0.50 18.10 -16.75
C GLU A 144 -0.10 16.88 -17.62
N THR A 145 -0.78 16.69 -18.71
CA THR A 145 -0.57 15.60 -19.66
C THR A 145 -1.06 16.03 -21.05
N THR A 146 -0.98 15.13 -22.00
CA THR A 146 -1.56 15.30 -23.34
C THR A 146 -2.82 14.46 -23.45
N CYS A 147 -3.90 15.07 -23.93
CA CYS A 147 -5.15 14.40 -24.26
C CYS A 147 -5.36 14.37 -25.78
N ASP A 148 -5.89 13.27 -26.27
CA ASP A 148 -6.39 13.20 -27.65
C ASP A 148 -7.80 13.80 -27.70
N VAL A 149 -7.95 14.82 -28.51
CA VAL A 149 -9.24 15.44 -28.83
C VAL A 149 -9.43 15.39 -30.34
N LYS A 150 -10.21 14.42 -30.80
CA LYS A 150 -10.51 14.19 -32.24
C LYS A 150 -9.25 13.99 -33.10
N GLY A 151 -8.28 13.21 -32.60
CA GLY A 151 -7.02 12.96 -33.31
C GLY A 151 -5.96 14.04 -33.17
N MET A 152 -6.19 15.06 -32.34
CA MET A 152 -5.21 16.09 -32.02
C MET A 152 -4.77 15.95 -30.56
N GLU A 153 -3.46 15.93 -30.33
CA GLU A 153 -2.87 15.99 -28.98
C GLU A 153 -2.92 17.44 -28.47
N VAL A 154 -3.63 17.65 -27.37
CA VAL A 154 -3.73 18.93 -26.70
C VAL A 154 -3.32 18.84 -25.23
N PRO A 155 -2.69 19.85 -24.66
CA PRO A 155 -2.43 19.88 -23.22
C PRO A 155 -3.74 19.76 -22.44
N CYS A 156 -3.73 18.96 -21.39
CA CYS A 156 -4.87 18.79 -20.49
C CYS A 156 -4.43 18.41 -19.09
N ASP A 157 -5.30 18.65 -18.11
CA ASP A 157 -5.10 18.22 -16.74
C ASP A 157 -5.86 16.93 -16.46
N LYS A 158 -5.13 15.93 -15.96
CA LYS A 158 -5.75 14.75 -15.34
C LYS A 158 -5.86 14.93 -13.84
N HIS A 159 -7.07 14.74 -13.32
CA HIS A 159 -7.35 14.83 -11.90
C HIS A 159 -7.35 13.44 -11.26
N TYR A 160 -6.81 13.36 -10.06
CA TYR A 160 -6.69 12.12 -9.30
C TYR A 160 -7.19 12.32 -7.87
N LEU A 161 -7.98 11.38 -7.39
CA LEU A 161 -8.14 11.15 -5.97
C LEU A 161 -6.93 10.35 -5.50
N THR A 162 -6.17 10.90 -4.58
CA THR A 162 -4.85 10.38 -4.18
C THR A 162 -4.81 10.10 -2.69
N ALA A 163 -4.30 8.94 -2.30
CA ALA A 163 -3.89 8.63 -0.92
C ALA A 163 -2.37 8.53 -0.83
N LYS A 164 -1.78 9.18 0.18
CA LYS A 164 -0.33 9.15 0.47
C LYS A 164 -0.08 8.88 1.94
N GLY A 165 0.93 8.09 2.24
CA GLY A 165 1.35 7.78 3.61
C GLY A 165 2.55 6.85 3.65
N ASN A 166 2.96 6.48 4.85
CA ASN A 166 4.00 5.48 5.07
C ASN A 166 3.47 4.41 6.00
N PHE A 167 4.03 3.21 5.87
CA PHE A 167 3.67 2.08 6.72
C PHE A 167 4.89 1.22 7.06
N ALA A 168 4.75 0.42 8.11
CA ALA A 168 5.73 -0.60 8.46
C ALA A 168 5.08 -1.80 9.13
N TYR A 169 5.70 -2.96 8.95
CA TYR A 169 5.35 -4.20 9.61
C TYR A 169 6.35 -4.53 10.71
N TYR A 170 5.84 -5.00 11.84
CA TYR A 170 6.65 -5.41 13.00
C TYR A 170 6.20 -6.76 13.54
N ASP A 171 7.15 -7.62 13.85
CA ASP A 171 6.93 -8.82 14.65
C ASP A 171 6.63 -8.41 16.09
N THR A 172 5.51 -8.87 16.63
CA THR A 172 5.06 -8.50 17.99
C THR A 172 5.89 -9.14 19.08
N LYS A 173 6.55 -10.28 18.81
CA LYS A 173 7.31 -11.04 19.82
C LYS A 173 8.62 -10.33 20.19
N ASN A 174 9.31 -9.80 19.19
CA ASN A 174 10.65 -9.23 19.34
C ASN A 174 10.75 -7.75 18.94
N GLY A 175 9.67 -7.17 18.39
CA GLY A 175 9.65 -5.78 17.89
C GLY A 175 10.51 -5.55 16.64
N LYS A 176 10.96 -6.64 15.97
CA LYS A 176 11.74 -6.54 14.74
C LYS A 176 10.87 -5.98 13.61
N ARG A 177 11.40 -5.02 12.86
CA ARG A 177 10.75 -4.54 11.63
C ARG A 177 10.88 -5.60 10.55
N LEU A 178 9.74 -6.04 10.02
CA LEU A 178 9.61 -7.07 8.98
C LEU A 178 9.54 -6.48 7.57
N GLY A 179 9.07 -5.25 7.46
CA GLY A 179 8.97 -4.55 6.18
C GLY A 179 8.47 -3.13 6.35
N TYR A 180 8.59 -2.31 5.32
CA TYR A 180 8.11 -0.93 5.32
C TYR A 180 7.98 -0.40 3.90
N GLY A 181 7.21 0.66 3.72
CA GLY A 181 7.02 1.24 2.41
C GLY A 181 6.21 2.52 2.39
N LYS A 182 5.96 2.99 1.16
CA LYS A 182 5.12 4.15 0.87
C LYS A 182 3.75 3.70 0.35
N ILE A 183 2.71 4.36 0.83
CA ILE A 183 1.39 4.37 0.23
C ILE A 183 1.35 5.54 -0.74
N GLU A 184 1.03 5.27 -2.00
CA GLU A 184 0.69 6.28 -3.00
C GLU A 184 -0.26 5.63 -3.98
N SER A 185 -1.53 5.93 -3.86
CA SER A 185 -2.63 5.34 -4.63
C SER A 185 -3.42 6.43 -5.29
N ASN A 186 -3.72 6.25 -6.56
CA ASN A 186 -4.40 7.26 -7.38
C ASN A 186 -5.58 6.63 -8.10
N SER A 187 -6.73 7.29 -8.06
CA SER A 187 -7.90 6.98 -8.89
C SER A 187 -8.25 8.20 -9.74
N THR A 188 -8.26 8.04 -11.06
CA THR A 188 -8.54 9.14 -11.99
C THR A 188 -10.03 9.49 -11.97
N TYR A 189 -10.37 10.78 -11.95
CA TYR A 189 -11.74 11.25 -12.08
C TYR A 189 -11.84 12.41 -13.06
N ARG A 190 -13.06 12.65 -13.56
CA ARG A 190 -13.40 13.78 -14.42
C ARG A 190 -14.60 14.52 -13.82
N GLY A 191 -14.43 15.81 -13.54
CA GLY A 191 -15.46 16.63 -12.89
C GLY A 191 -15.59 16.29 -11.40
N MET A 192 -16.50 15.40 -11.05
CA MET A 192 -16.79 14.99 -9.66
C MET A 192 -16.07 13.69 -9.29
N VAL A 193 -15.76 13.52 -8.02
CA VAL A 193 -15.25 12.25 -7.46
C VAL A 193 -16.47 11.35 -7.18
N THR A 194 -16.44 10.14 -7.69
CA THR A 194 -17.51 9.16 -7.55
C THR A 194 -17.19 8.12 -6.47
N PRO A 195 -18.19 7.37 -5.94
CA PRO A 195 -17.93 6.23 -5.06
C PRO A 195 -16.96 5.22 -5.64
N GLY A 196 -16.99 5.00 -6.97
CA GLY A 196 -16.04 4.11 -7.65
C GLY A 196 -14.60 4.61 -7.58
N ASN A 197 -14.36 5.93 -7.56
CA ASN A 197 -13.02 6.49 -7.40
C ASN A 197 -12.47 6.21 -6.00
N TRP A 198 -13.30 6.35 -4.97
CA TRP A 198 -12.95 6.02 -3.59
C TRP A 198 -12.61 4.54 -3.42
N THR A 199 -13.49 3.66 -3.86
CA THR A 199 -13.27 2.20 -3.80
C THR A 199 -12.01 1.80 -4.58
N GLY A 200 -11.80 2.36 -5.77
CA GLY A 200 -10.62 2.11 -6.57
C GLY A 200 -9.31 2.54 -5.88
N MET A 201 -9.31 3.72 -5.26
CA MET A 201 -8.16 4.23 -4.53
C MET A 201 -7.85 3.38 -3.30
N ILE A 202 -8.86 3.01 -2.50
CA ILE A 202 -8.68 2.19 -1.30
C ILE A 202 -8.20 0.78 -1.67
N ASN A 203 -8.78 0.18 -2.71
CA ASN A 203 -8.33 -1.12 -3.22
C ASN A 203 -6.85 -1.08 -3.65
N LEU A 204 -6.42 -0.03 -4.36
CA LEU A 204 -5.02 0.15 -4.70
C LEU A 204 -4.13 0.37 -3.47
N THR A 205 -4.63 1.07 -2.46
CA THR A 205 -3.92 1.28 -1.19
C THR A 205 -3.65 -0.05 -0.50
N SER A 206 -4.67 -0.88 -0.33
CA SER A 206 -4.53 -2.20 0.31
C SER A 206 -3.60 -3.12 -0.50
N LYS A 207 -3.71 -3.16 -1.82
CA LYS A 207 -2.78 -3.92 -2.67
C LYS A 207 -1.32 -3.51 -2.47
N LYS A 208 -1.05 -2.20 -2.40
CA LYS A 208 0.33 -1.71 -2.21
C LYS A 208 0.90 -2.02 -0.84
N VAL A 209 0.06 -2.04 0.18
CA VAL A 209 0.47 -2.44 1.53
C VAL A 209 0.84 -3.92 1.56
N LEU A 210 0.09 -4.79 0.87
CA LEU A 210 0.31 -6.24 0.84
C LEU A 210 1.47 -6.67 -0.08
N LEU A 211 1.78 -5.88 -1.11
CA LEU A 211 2.70 -6.25 -2.18
C LEU A 211 4.08 -6.69 -1.67
N CYS A 212 4.56 -7.82 -2.18
CA CYS A 212 5.84 -8.44 -1.80
C CYS A 212 5.94 -8.89 -0.34
N THR A 213 4.84 -8.98 0.38
CA THR A 213 4.79 -9.52 1.74
C THR A 213 4.25 -10.94 1.76
N PRO A 214 4.49 -11.75 2.81
CA PRO A 214 3.84 -13.06 2.97
C PRO A 214 2.32 -12.99 3.15
N LEU A 215 1.72 -11.80 3.22
CA LEU A 215 0.28 -11.57 3.27
C LEU A 215 -0.36 -11.61 1.89
N GLU A 216 0.41 -11.38 0.84
CA GLU A 216 -0.06 -11.41 -0.55
C GLU A 216 -0.48 -12.84 -0.93
N LYS A 217 -1.60 -12.98 -1.65
CA LYS A 217 -2.11 -14.26 -2.14
C LYS A 217 -1.25 -14.83 -3.27
#